data_4d560e526945a6999beb34bb6291d963
#
_entry.id   4d560e526945a6999beb34bb6291d963
#
_cell.length_a   1.000
_cell.length_b   1.000
_cell.length_c   1.000
_cell.angle_alpha   90.00
_cell.angle_beta   90.00
_cell.angle_gamma   90.00
#
_symmetry.space_group_name_H-M   'P 1'
#
loop_
_entity.id
_entity.type
_entity.pdbx_description
1 polymer ?
#
loop_
_entity_poly.entity_id
_entity_poly.type
_entity_poly.pdbx_seq_one_letter_code
_entity_poly.pdbx_strand_id
1 'polypeptide(L)'
;ATLADDGDGERPPHSVHAFFMRGGSPGAPVDFAVERLHDGRSFSQRRTTASQAGVPILTMLSSFQERQEGADVRIEAPEVPRPQELRSALEIFRTIDHPVAKFLGRTAAFDLRHVEGDIYLRPGARRSSQRLWARSRGRVPAEASQTVHRALLTYMCDQVMLEPALRSQGLSWRSEGMSLATLDHAQWFHRDVDVGDWLLFVQDSPSSQGGRSMARAEVFDSSGRLVSTIAQEGMVRMPTRTAHGSGRWGIRMGEGDDGSALRLKPPPPFSFLG
;
A
#
# COMPACT_ATOMS: atom_id res chain seq x y z
N ALA A 1 -1.78 18.19 1.20
CA ALA A 1 -3.10 18.68 1.64
C ALA A 1 -3.09 19.00 3.12
N THR A 2 -2.58 18.11 3.95
CA THR A 2 -2.49 18.28 5.41
C THR A 2 -1.60 19.45 5.83
N LEU A 3 -0.51 19.71 5.10
CA LEU A 3 0.38 20.84 5.34
C LEU A 3 -0.22 22.19 4.91
N ALA A 4 -1.28 22.18 4.11
CA ALA A 4 -1.97 23.38 3.67
C ALA A 4 -3.25 23.66 4.46
N ASP A 5 -3.56 22.86 5.46
CA ASP A 5 -4.55 23.21 6.47
C ASP A 5 -3.84 24.11 7.48
N ASP A 6 -4.06 25.42 7.38
CA ASP A 6 -3.47 26.43 8.28
C ASP A 6 -4.16 26.42 9.66
N GLY A 7 -4.96 25.42 9.94
CA GLY A 7 -5.57 25.19 11.23
C GLY A 7 -4.52 24.77 12.25
N ASP A 8 -4.63 25.21 13.45
CA ASP A 8 -3.76 25.01 14.61
C ASP A 8 -3.58 23.55 15.06
N GLY A 9 -3.67 22.58 14.14
CA GLY A 9 -3.66 21.14 14.43
C GLY A 9 -4.96 20.61 15.03
N GLU A 10 -5.96 21.42 15.18
CA GLU A 10 -7.27 21.08 15.75
C GLU A 10 -8.20 20.31 14.81
N ARG A 11 -7.92 20.35 13.49
CA ARG A 11 -8.71 19.65 12.46
C ARG A 11 -7.90 18.57 11.76
N PRO A 12 -7.76 17.38 12.35
CA PRO A 12 -7.10 16.27 11.66
C PRO A 12 -7.93 15.79 10.45
N PRO A 13 -7.29 15.25 9.39
CA PRO A 13 -8.01 14.67 8.27
C PRO A 13 -8.84 13.46 8.74
N HIS A 14 -10.14 13.44 8.50
CA HIS A 14 -10.99 12.30 8.83
C HIS A 14 -11.22 11.38 7.63
N SER A 15 -11.00 11.87 6.40
CA SER A 15 -11.03 11.02 5.21
C SER A 15 -10.15 11.55 4.07
N VAL A 16 -9.67 10.63 3.23
CA VAL A 16 -8.96 10.91 1.99
C VAL A 16 -9.45 9.99 0.88
N HIS A 17 -9.57 10.53 -0.35
CA HIS A 17 -9.94 9.79 -1.55
C HIS A 17 -9.04 10.22 -2.68
N ALA A 18 -8.29 9.29 -3.26
CA ALA A 18 -7.27 9.57 -4.27
C ALA A 18 -7.44 8.71 -5.52
N PHE A 19 -7.12 9.29 -6.67
CA PHE A 19 -6.93 8.57 -7.93
C PHE A 19 -5.51 8.72 -8.40
N PHE A 20 -4.88 7.60 -8.76
CA PHE A 20 -3.56 7.54 -9.38
C PHE A 20 -3.75 7.48 -10.90
N MET A 21 -3.35 8.53 -11.59
CA MET A 21 -3.59 8.66 -13.04
C MET A 21 -2.49 8.03 -13.86
N ARG A 22 -1.26 8.03 -13.34
CA ARG A 22 -0.08 7.45 -13.99
C ARG A 22 1.06 7.28 -13.02
N GLY A 23 2.01 6.41 -13.37
CA GLY A 23 3.23 6.24 -12.60
C GLY A 23 4.11 7.48 -12.63
N GLY A 24 4.69 7.82 -11.49
CA GLY A 24 5.72 8.85 -11.40
C GLY A 24 7.09 8.33 -11.82
N SER A 25 8.00 9.26 -12.19
CA SER A 25 9.39 8.94 -12.49
C SER A 25 10.23 9.06 -11.22
N PRO A 26 10.90 7.99 -10.77
CA PRO A 26 11.76 8.04 -9.59
C PRO A 26 12.85 9.11 -9.74
N GLY A 27 13.07 9.91 -8.69
CA GLY A 27 14.08 10.96 -8.67
C GLY A 27 13.68 12.28 -9.35
N ALA A 28 12.55 12.33 -10.06
CA ALA A 28 12.02 13.59 -10.57
C ALA A 28 11.27 14.34 -9.47
N PRO A 29 11.37 15.68 -9.40
CA PRO A 29 10.58 16.47 -8.46
C PRO A 29 9.09 16.28 -8.64
N VAL A 30 8.36 16.35 -7.52
CA VAL A 30 6.89 16.33 -7.50
C VAL A 30 6.38 17.67 -7.00
N ASP A 31 5.58 18.34 -7.82
CA ASP A 31 4.91 19.58 -7.46
C ASP A 31 3.52 19.27 -6.88
N PHE A 32 3.17 19.90 -5.76
CA PHE A 32 1.87 19.76 -5.13
C PHE A 32 1.10 21.07 -5.22
N ALA A 33 -0.05 21.04 -5.88
CA ALA A 33 -1.02 22.13 -5.89
C ALA A 33 -2.17 21.78 -4.95
N VAL A 34 -2.48 22.66 -4.00
CA VAL A 34 -3.56 22.47 -3.03
C VAL A 34 -4.60 23.56 -3.22
N GLU A 35 -5.85 23.14 -3.44
CA GLU A 35 -7.00 24.02 -3.55
C GLU A 35 -7.86 23.91 -2.30
N ARG A 36 -8.25 25.05 -1.74
CA ARG A 36 -9.25 25.15 -0.68
C ARG A 36 -10.63 25.12 -1.33
N LEU A 37 -11.34 24.00 -1.19
CA LEU A 37 -12.66 23.84 -1.79
C LEU A 37 -13.76 24.40 -0.90
N HIS A 38 -13.61 24.19 0.41
CA HIS A 38 -14.58 24.66 1.40
C HIS A 38 -13.91 24.81 2.77
N ASP A 39 -14.27 25.89 3.47
CA ASP A 39 -13.90 26.14 4.87
C ASP A 39 -15.19 26.46 5.64
N GLY A 40 -15.79 25.43 6.24
CA GLY A 40 -16.98 25.52 7.07
C GLY A 40 -16.62 25.59 8.56
N ARG A 41 -17.66 25.71 9.39
CA ARG A 41 -17.52 25.80 10.85
C ARG A 41 -16.83 24.57 11.44
N SER A 42 -17.24 23.36 11.05
CA SER A 42 -16.76 22.09 11.64
C SER A 42 -15.96 21.25 10.65
N PHE A 43 -16.07 21.51 9.35
CA PHE A 43 -15.43 20.74 8.29
C PHE A 43 -14.72 21.66 7.31
N SER A 44 -13.57 21.19 6.79
CA SER A 44 -12.89 21.80 5.65
C SER A 44 -12.49 20.74 4.62
N GLN A 45 -12.49 21.11 3.33
CA GLN A 45 -12.14 20.20 2.23
C GLN A 45 -11.03 20.80 1.39
N ARG A 46 -10.11 19.94 0.99
CA ARG A 46 -8.97 20.28 0.12
C ARG A 46 -8.89 19.34 -1.06
N ARG A 47 -8.55 19.88 -2.23
CA ARG A 47 -8.10 19.10 -3.37
C ARG A 47 -6.60 19.26 -3.51
N THR A 48 -5.88 18.14 -3.56
CA THR A 48 -4.44 18.12 -3.84
C THR A 48 -4.21 17.46 -5.17
N THR A 49 -3.45 18.13 -6.05
CA THR A 49 -2.94 17.54 -7.29
C THR A 49 -1.43 17.43 -7.18
N ALA A 50 -0.90 16.23 -7.37
CA ALA A 50 0.52 15.99 -7.52
C ALA A 50 0.87 15.90 -9.01
N SER A 51 1.93 16.59 -9.44
CA SER A 51 2.36 16.64 -10.84
C SER A 51 3.88 16.47 -10.96
N GLN A 52 4.32 15.94 -12.10
CA GLN A 52 5.72 15.95 -12.51
C GLN A 52 5.84 16.60 -13.87
N ALA A 53 6.74 17.57 -14.01
CA ALA A 53 6.91 18.38 -15.22
C ALA A 53 5.57 18.94 -15.76
N GLY A 54 4.69 19.40 -14.87
CA GLY A 54 3.38 19.94 -15.21
C GLY A 54 2.29 18.88 -15.57
N VAL A 55 2.64 17.60 -15.56
CA VAL A 55 1.69 16.52 -15.87
C VAL A 55 1.16 15.91 -14.57
N PRO A 56 -0.16 15.95 -14.32
CA PRO A 56 -0.75 15.35 -13.11
C PRO A 56 -0.53 13.84 -13.06
N ILE A 57 -0.07 13.34 -11.90
CA ILE A 57 0.13 11.92 -11.61
C ILE A 57 -0.87 11.40 -10.57
N LEU A 58 -1.37 12.27 -9.69
CA LEU A 58 -2.35 11.94 -8.65
C LEU A 58 -3.28 13.12 -8.40
N THR A 59 -4.54 12.84 -8.12
CA THR A 59 -5.45 13.80 -7.50
C THR A 59 -6.09 13.20 -6.26
N MET A 60 -6.25 14.02 -5.20
CA MET A 60 -6.78 13.58 -3.91
C MET A 60 -7.74 14.63 -3.35
N LEU A 61 -8.87 14.18 -2.84
CA LEU A 61 -9.75 14.96 -1.98
C LEU A 61 -9.52 14.55 -0.53
N SER A 62 -9.35 15.55 0.35
CA SER A 62 -9.19 15.35 1.79
C SER A 62 -10.25 16.14 2.53
N SER A 63 -10.87 15.54 3.54
CA SER A 63 -11.81 16.20 4.44
C SER A 63 -11.27 16.19 5.86
N PHE A 64 -11.36 17.33 6.51
CA PHE A 64 -10.87 17.61 7.84
C PHE A 64 -12.04 17.97 8.74
N GLN A 65 -11.98 17.57 10.00
CA GLN A 65 -13.04 17.81 10.95
C GLN A 65 -12.48 18.33 12.27
N GLU A 66 -13.14 19.36 12.82
CA GLU A 66 -12.94 19.76 14.20
C GLU A 66 -13.30 18.60 15.15
N ARG A 67 -12.54 18.42 16.22
CA ARG A 67 -12.83 17.36 17.21
C ARG A 67 -14.20 17.58 17.84
N GLN A 68 -15.01 16.53 17.85
CA GLN A 68 -16.36 16.55 18.39
C GLN A 68 -16.61 15.30 19.25
N GLU A 69 -17.38 15.47 20.29
CA GLU A 69 -17.93 14.36 21.07
C GLU A 69 -19.13 13.74 20.35
N GLY A 70 -19.36 12.44 20.56
CA GLY A 70 -20.48 11.73 19.96
C GLY A 70 -20.55 10.27 20.40
N ALA A 71 -21.43 9.50 19.77
CA ALA A 71 -21.51 8.06 20.00
C ALA A 71 -20.21 7.36 19.58
N ASP A 72 -19.72 6.43 20.39
CA ASP A 72 -18.59 5.54 20.06
C ASP A 72 -19.07 4.11 19.85
N VAL A 73 -19.43 3.80 18.61
CA VAL A 73 -19.83 2.44 18.17
C VAL A 73 -18.76 1.90 17.24
N ARG A 74 -18.35 0.64 17.44
CA ARG A 74 -17.32 -0.01 16.65
C ARG A 74 -17.54 -1.51 16.57
N ILE A 75 -16.98 -2.13 15.55
CA ILE A 75 -16.77 -3.58 15.51
C ILE A 75 -15.57 -3.94 16.39
N GLU A 76 -15.51 -5.17 16.85
CA GLU A 76 -14.37 -5.70 17.60
C GLU A 76 -13.32 -6.30 16.68
N ALA A 77 -12.06 -6.19 17.10
CA ALA A 77 -10.95 -6.85 16.41
C ALA A 77 -11.10 -8.38 16.52
N PRO A 78 -10.80 -9.14 15.45
CA PRO A 78 -10.75 -10.59 15.54
C PRO A 78 -9.56 -11.05 16.41
N GLU A 79 -9.72 -12.19 17.07
CA GLU A 79 -8.59 -12.83 17.74
C GLU A 79 -7.54 -13.31 16.73
N VAL A 80 -6.30 -12.96 16.98
CA VAL A 80 -5.13 -13.33 16.17
C VAL A 80 -3.92 -13.56 17.06
N PRO A 81 -2.91 -14.34 16.61
CA PRO A 81 -1.63 -14.44 17.30
C PRO A 81 -1.00 -13.05 17.50
N ARG A 82 -0.32 -12.87 18.63
CA ARG A 82 0.39 -11.62 18.93
C ARG A 82 1.51 -11.38 17.93
N PRO A 83 1.86 -10.13 17.63
CA PRO A 83 2.91 -9.84 16.66
C PRO A 83 4.26 -10.48 17.02
N GLN A 84 4.58 -10.66 18.31
CA GLN A 84 5.81 -11.28 18.77
C GLN A 84 5.91 -12.77 18.44
N GLU A 85 4.77 -13.44 18.20
CA GLU A 85 4.68 -14.87 17.84
C GLU A 85 4.84 -15.07 16.32
N LEU A 86 4.84 -13.99 15.54
CA LEU A 86 4.88 -14.03 14.08
C LEU A 86 6.23 -13.58 13.55
N ARG A 87 6.64 -14.18 12.44
CA ARG A 87 7.88 -13.84 11.76
C ARG A 87 7.78 -12.46 11.08
N SER A 88 8.77 -11.63 11.27
CA SER A 88 8.88 -10.33 10.61
C SER A 88 9.24 -10.47 9.12
N ALA A 89 8.62 -9.66 8.25
CA ALA A 89 9.02 -9.51 6.85
C ALA A 89 10.51 -9.13 6.71
N LEU A 90 11.04 -8.36 7.65
CA LEU A 90 12.45 -7.95 7.67
C LEU A 90 13.40 -9.12 7.89
N GLU A 91 13.00 -10.10 8.71
CA GLU A 91 13.74 -11.33 8.91
C GLU A 91 13.73 -12.17 7.62
N ILE A 92 12.59 -12.24 6.94
CA ILE A 92 12.46 -12.93 5.67
C ILE A 92 13.37 -12.29 4.63
N PHE A 93 13.35 -10.96 4.48
CA PHE A 93 14.19 -10.27 3.50
C PHE A 93 15.70 -10.48 3.74
N ARG A 94 16.13 -10.64 4.98
CA ARG A 94 17.53 -10.94 5.33
C ARG A 94 17.97 -12.32 4.87
N THR A 95 17.05 -13.28 4.72
CA THR A 95 17.36 -14.64 4.27
C THR A 95 17.41 -14.77 2.75
N ILE A 96 16.99 -13.74 2.01
CA ILE A 96 16.93 -13.76 0.54
C ILE A 96 18.22 -13.17 -0.01
N ASP A 97 18.99 -13.98 -0.72
CA ASP A 97 20.20 -13.51 -1.42
C ASP A 97 19.83 -12.82 -2.75
N HIS A 98 19.25 -11.62 -2.63
CA HIS A 98 18.87 -10.80 -3.76
C HIS A 98 19.07 -9.31 -3.40
N PRO A 99 19.63 -8.47 -4.29
CA PRO A 99 19.89 -7.04 -4.01
C PRO A 99 18.68 -6.28 -3.51
N VAL A 100 17.50 -6.49 -4.11
CA VAL A 100 16.23 -5.84 -3.72
C VAL A 100 15.81 -6.25 -2.31
N ALA A 101 15.90 -7.53 -1.96
CA ALA A 101 15.56 -7.98 -0.61
C ALA A 101 16.52 -7.40 0.45
N LYS A 102 17.82 -7.35 0.14
CA LYS A 102 18.83 -6.70 0.99
C LYS A 102 18.55 -5.20 1.15
N PHE A 103 18.12 -4.53 0.08
CA PHE A 103 17.70 -3.13 0.12
C PHE A 103 16.46 -2.95 1.02
N LEU A 104 15.39 -3.71 0.78
CA LEU A 104 14.16 -3.66 1.58
C LEU A 104 14.43 -3.98 3.06
N GLY A 105 15.24 -4.99 3.36
CA GLY A 105 15.63 -5.33 4.73
C GLY A 105 16.29 -4.17 5.48
N ARG A 106 16.94 -3.23 4.78
CA ARG A 106 17.58 -2.04 5.35
C ARG A 106 16.66 -0.82 5.37
N THR A 107 15.88 -0.60 4.31
CA THR A 107 15.17 0.66 4.06
C THR A 107 13.66 0.59 4.29
N ALA A 108 13.07 -0.61 4.44
CA ALA A 108 11.65 -0.73 4.71
C ALA A 108 11.24 0.10 5.93
N ALA A 109 10.24 0.96 5.75
CA ALA A 109 9.79 1.88 6.79
C ALA A 109 8.98 1.20 7.90
N PHE A 110 8.43 -0.01 7.62
CA PHE A 110 7.50 -0.71 8.50
C PHE A 110 7.96 -2.14 8.80
N ASP A 111 7.64 -2.63 10.01
CA ASP A 111 7.73 -4.04 10.38
C ASP A 111 6.37 -4.68 10.13
N LEU A 112 6.32 -5.63 9.19
CA LEU A 112 5.09 -6.34 8.75
C LEU A 112 5.18 -7.79 9.21
N ARG A 113 4.08 -8.32 9.78
CA ARG A 113 3.99 -9.70 10.28
C ARG A 113 2.66 -10.33 9.91
N HIS A 114 2.70 -11.25 8.95
CA HIS A 114 1.51 -11.88 8.40
C HIS A 114 1.02 -13.05 9.25
N VAL A 115 -0.25 -13.07 9.61
CA VAL A 115 -0.88 -14.17 10.36
C VAL A 115 -0.95 -15.45 9.51
N GLU A 116 -1.34 -15.30 8.25
CA GLU A 116 -1.48 -16.43 7.32
C GLU A 116 -0.17 -16.79 6.59
N GLY A 117 0.96 -16.28 7.06
CA GLY A 117 2.26 -16.41 6.38
C GLY A 117 2.44 -15.41 5.24
N ASP A 118 3.68 -15.16 4.87
CA ASP A 118 4.04 -14.20 3.85
C ASP A 118 3.75 -14.70 2.42
N ILE A 119 3.73 -13.75 1.46
CA ILE A 119 3.61 -14.03 0.02
C ILE A 119 4.78 -13.44 -0.78
N TYR A 120 5.91 -13.17 -0.13
CA TYR A 120 7.04 -12.52 -0.80
C TYR A 120 7.72 -13.43 -1.82
N LEU A 121 7.94 -14.68 -1.47
CA LEU A 121 8.70 -15.63 -2.29
C LEU A 121 7.82 -16.60 -3.06
N ARG A 122 6.75 -17.07 -2.44
CA ARG A 122 5.86 -18.10 -3.00
C ARG A 122 4.42 -17.72 -2.71
N PRO A 123 3.49 -18.05 -3.61
CA PRO A 123 2.09 -17.94 -3.29
C PRO A 123 1.77 -18.92 -2.15
N GLY A 124 1.04 -18.42 -1.15
CA GLY A 124 0.46 -19.25 -0.10
C GLY A 124 -0.81 -19.98 -0.58
N ALA A 125 -1.58 -20.54 0.37
CA ALA A 125 -2.90 -21.05 0.07
C ALA A 125 -3.78 -19.93 -0.53
N ARG A 126 -4.57 -20.27 -1.56
CA ARG A 126 -5.51 -19.32 -2.17
C ARG A 126 -6.58 -18.92 -1.17
N ARG A 127 -6.67 -17.63 -0.91
CA ARG A 127 -7.70 -17.01 -0.06
C ARG A 127 -7.88 -15.56 -0.45
N SER A 128 -9.08 -15.04 -0.30
CA SER A 128 -9.37 -13.62 -0.58
C SER A 128 -9.21 -12.73 0.65
N SER A 129 -8.66 -13.23 1.75
CA SER A 129 -8.48 -12.49 2.99
C SER A 129 -7.09 -12.71 3.58
N GLN A 130 -6.64 -11.76 4.38
CA GLN A 130 -5.46 -11.89 5.23
C GLN A 130 -5.55 -10.99 6.45
N ARG A 131 -4.73 -11.30 7.45
CA ARG A 131 -4.50 -10.44 8.62
C ARG A 131 -3.01 -10.25 8.79
N LEU A 132 -2.63 -9.04 9.13
CA LEU A 132 -1.24 -8.74 9.41
C LEU A 132 -1.11 -7.64 10.45
N TRP A 133 -0.06 -7.73 11.24
CA TRP A 133 0.39 -6.66 12.10
C TRP A 133 1.40 -5.79 11.37
N ALA A 134 1.27 -4.48 11.55
CA ALA A 134 2.21 -3.51 11.00
C ALA A 134 2.54 -2.42 12.02
N ARG A 135 3.77 -1.94 12.03
CA ARG A 135 4.17 -0.74 12.78
C ARG A 135 5.34 -0.04 12.12
N SER A 136 5.53 1.24 12.43
CA SER A 136 6.71 1.99 12.01
C SER A 136 7.98 1.39 12.63
N ARG A 137 9.06 1.31 11.85
CA ARG A 137 10.40 0.95 12.36
C ARG A 137 11.13 2.15 12.94
N GLY A 138 10.91 3.31 12.34
CA GLY A 138 11.45 4.56 12.83
C GLY A 138 10.71 5.02 14.08
N ARG A 139 11.41 5.73 14.95
CA ARG A 139 10.77 6.41 16.08
C ARG A 139 9.89 7.54 15.53
N VAL A 140 8.61 7.47 15.80
CA VAL A 140 7.71 8.61 15.60
C VAL A 140 7.86 9.52 16.83
N PRO A 141 8.10 10.82 16.67
CA PRO A 141 8.18 11.73 17.82
C PRO A 141 6.89 11.67 18.65
N ALA A 142 7.02 11.75 19.98
CA ALA A 142 5.86 11.68 20.86
C ALA A 142 4.89 12.86 20.68
N GLU A 143 5.41 13.98 20.20
CA GLU A 143 4.69 15.21 19.87
C GLU A 143 4.12 15.23 18.46
N ALA A 144 4.29 14.14 17.68
CA ALA A 144 3.76 14.10 16.32
C ALA A 144 2.24 14.24 16.32
N SER A 145 1.73 15.13 15.48
CA SER A 145 0.28 15.36 15.37
C SER A 145 -0.44 14.15 14.77
N GLN A 146 -1.76 14.07 14.98
CA GLN A 146 -2.59 13.04 14.32
C GLN A 146 -2.55 13.13 12.80
N THR A 147 -2.30 14.30 12.26
CA THR A 147 -2.05 14.49 10.82
C THR A 147 -0.85 13.66 10.34
N VAL A 148 0.25 13.67 11.09
CA VAL A 148 1.45 12.89 10.77
C VAL A 148 1.18 11.38 10.90
N HIS A 149 0.58 10.95 12.00
CA HIS A 149 0.25 9.54 12.20
C HIS A 149 -0.69 9.00 11.11
N ARG A 150 -1.73 9.75 10.72
CA ARG A 150 -2.67 9.38 9.66
C ARG A 150 -2.02 9.36 8.28
N ALA A 151 -1.11 10.29 7.98
CA ALA A 151 -0.33 10.26 6.75
C ALA A 151 0.60 9.04 6.68
N LEU A 152 1.27 8.70 7.78
CA LEU A 152 2.12 7.50 7.88
C LEU A 152 1.30 6.22 7.76
N LEU A 153 0.09 6.17 8.34
CA LEU A 153 -0.82 5.03 8.18
C LEU A 153 -1.22 4.88 6.71
N THR A 154 -1.58 5.97 6.02
CA THR A 154 -1.92 5.94 4.59
C THR A 154 -0.73 5.42 3.75
N TYR A 155 0.49 5.83 4.06
CA TYR A 155 1.69 5.30 3.42
C TYR A 155 1.92 3.81 3.72
N MET A 156 1.65 3.37 4.95
CA MET A 156 1.73 1.95 5.35
C MET A 156 0.76 1.08 4.54
N CYS A 157 -0.45 1.59 4.28
CA CYS A 157 -1.49 0.89 3.53
C CYS A 157 -1.04 0.50 2.13
N ASP A 158 -0.36 1.37 1.41
CA ASP A 158 0.07 1.14 0.03
C ASP A 158 0.95 -0.12 -0.13
N GLN A 159 1.65 -0.51 0.92
CA GLN A 159 2.53 -1.69 0.89
C GLN A 159 1.78 -3.03 0.98
N VAL A 160 0.54 -3.05 1.48
CA VAL A 160 -0.12 -4.31 1.86
C VAL A 160 -1.54 -4.47 1.29
N MET A 161 -2.16 -3.39 0.77
CA MET A 161 -3.56 -3.41 0.40
C MET A 161 -3.91 -4.38 -0.73
N LEU A 162 -3.03 -4.59 -1.71
CA LEU A 162 -3.30 -5.48 -2.83
C LEU A 162 -2.89 -6.95 -2.57
N GLU A 163 -2.31 -7.27 -1.42
CA GLU A 163 -1.91 -8.65 -1.09
C GLU A 163 -3.07 -9.65 -1.04
N PRO A 164 -4.28 -9.34 -0.50
CA PRO A 164 -5.42 -10.25 -0.57
C PRO A 164 -5.83 -10.57 -2.01
N ALA A 165 -5.70 -9.61 -2.92
CA ALA A 165 -5.96 -9.81 -4.34
C ALA A 165 -4.95 -10.76 -4.98
N LEU A 166 -3.65 -10.64 -4.63
CA LEU A 166 -2.63 -11.58 -5.06
C LEU A 166 -2.90 -12.99 -4.51
N ARG A 167 -3.22 -13.09 -3.21
CA ARG A 167 -3.56 -14.38 -2.57
C ARG A 167 -4.73 -15.06 -3.24
N SER A 168 -5.80 -14.32 -3.57
CA SER A 168 -7.00 -14.88 -4.20
C SER A 168 -6.70 -15.50 -5.57
N GLN A 169 -5.73 -14.95 -6.28
CA GLN A 169 -5.28 -15.44 -7.58
C GLN A 169 -4.15 -16.48 -7.51
N GLY A 170 -3.63 -16.77 -6.30
CA GLY A 170 -2.50 -17.67 -6.10
C GLY A 170 -1.19 -17.06 -6.61
N LEU A 171 -1.04 -15.75 -6.46
CA LEU A 171 0.15 -14.98 -6.84
C LEU A 171 0.99 -14.63 -5.61
N SER A 172 2.23 -14.27 -5.86
CA SER A 172 3.19 -13.74 -4.89
C SER A 172 3.84 -12.48 -5.46
N TRP A 173 4.53 -11.72 -4.64
CA TRP A 173 5.31 -10.58 -5.11
C TRP A 173 6.41 -10.95 -6.14
N ARG A 174 6.79 -12.23 -6.20
CA ARG A 174 7.75 -12.78 -7.18
C ARG A 174 7.10 -13.40 -8.41
N SER A 175 5.79 -13.31 -8.58
CA SER A 175 5.14 -13.86 -9.79
C SER A 175 5.65 -13.16 -11.05
N GLU A 176 6.27 -13.93 -11.95
CA GLU A 176 6.91 -13.36 -13.15
C GLU A 176 5.88 -12.79 -14.11
N GLY A 177 6.21 -11.64 -14.71
CA GLY A 177 5.37 -10.95 -15.68
C GLY A 177 4.12 -10.30 -15.10
N MET A 178 3.95 -10.33 -13.78
CA MET A 178 2.86 -9.61 -13.12
C MET A 178 3.05 -8.10 -13.26
N SER A 179 1.96 -7.41 -13.61
CA SER A 179 1.86 -5.95 -13.54
C SER A 179 0.85 -5.57 -12.46
N LEU A 180 1.29 -4.75 -11.53
CA LEU A 180 0.51 -4.30 -10.39
C LEU A 180 0.59 -2.77 -10.29
N ALA A 181 -0.55 -2.10 -10.10
CA ALA A 181 -0.60 -0.68 -9.84
C ALA A 181 -1.87 -0.32 -9.06
N THR A 182 -1.77 0.60 -8.14
CA THR A 182 -2.94 1.20 -7.48
C THR A 182 -3.65 2.13 -8.46
N LEU A 183 -4.97 2.06 -8.51
CA LEU A 183 -5.82 2.92 -9.34
C LEU A 183 -6.48 4.02 -8.51
N ASP A 184 -7.00 3.64 -7.35
CA ASP A 184 -7.57 4.58 -6.38
C ASP A 184 -7.32 4.12 -4.95
N HIS A 185 -7.56 5.01 -4.01
CA HIS A 185 -7.47 4.74 -2.58
C HIS A 185 -8.46 5.62 -1.83
N ALA A 186 -9.29 5.02 -1.00
CA ALA A 186 -10.20 5.70 -0.09
C ALA A 186 -9.94 5.23 1.33
N GLN A 187 -9.80 6.18 2.27
CA GLN A 187 -9.52 5.88 3.66
C GLN A 187 -10.29 6.82 4.58
N TRP A 188 -10.88 6.25 5.63
CA TRP A 188 -11.56 6.96 6.70
C TRP A 188 -10.83 6.71 8.03
N PHE A 189 -10.58 7.77 8.77
CA PHE A 189 -9.95 7.72 10.09
C PHE A 189 -11.02 7.94 11.15
N HIS A 190 -11.24 6.93 11.97
CA HIS A 190 -12.31 6.94 12.97
C HIS A 190 -11.85 7.42 14.33
N ARG A 191 -10.58 7.15 14.66
CA ARG A 191 -9.98 7.49 15.96
C ARG A 191 -8.54 7.92 15.78
N ASP A 192 -7.96 8.43 16.85
CA ASP A 192 -6.53 8.70 16.88
C ASP A 192 -5.76 7.40 16.73
N VAL A 193 -4.66 7.47 16.01
CA VAL A 193 -3.79 6.34 15.70
C VAL A 193 -2.36 6.61 16.16
N ASP A 194 -1.69 5.59 16.65
CA ASP A 194 -0.24 5.61 16.86
C ASP A 194 0.41 4.55 15.95
N VAL A 195 1.08 4.99 14.89
CA VAL A 195 1.80 4.10 13.97
C VAL A 195 3.13 3.58 14.53
N GLY A 196 3.57 4.08 15.67
CA GLY A 196 4.70 3.56 16.43
C GLY A 196 4.35 2.31 17.21
N ASP A 197 3.08 2.09 17.51
CA ASP A 197 2.56 0.85 18.09
C ASP A 197 2.02 -0.10 17.01
N TRP A 198 1.69 -1.33 17.41
CA TRP A 198 1.17 -2.34 16.50
C TRP A 198 -0.25 -2.04 16.05
N LEU A 199 -0.47 -2.08 14.74
CA LEU A 199 -1.77 -1.98 14.10
C LEU A 199 -2.11 -3.30 13.41
N LEU A 200 -3.31 -3.82 13.68
CA LEU A 200 -3.82 -5.02 13.03
C LEU A 200 -4.64 -4.64 11.80
N PHE A 201 -4.18 -5.05 10.64
CA PHE A 201 -4.94 -4.97 9.39
C PHE A 201 -5.72 -6.27 9.19
N VAL A 202 -7.02 -6.15 9.05
CA VAL A 202 -7.94 -7.23 8.66
C VAL A 202 -8.42 -6.91 7.25
N GLN A 203 -7.98 -7.70 6.27
CA GLN A 203 -8.11 -7.37 4.86
C GLN A 203 -8.87 -8.44 4.08
N ASP A 204 -9.63 -8.02 3.08
CA ASP A 204 -10.22 -8.90 2.08
C ASP A 204 -10.17 -8.32 0.67
N SER A 205 -10.28 -9.19 -0.33
CA SER A 205 -10.44 -8.85 -1.74
C SER A 205 -11.72 -9.50 -2.27
N PRO A 206 -12.85 -8.78 -2.25
CA PRO A 206 -14.15 -9.35 -2.62
C PRO A 206 -14.30 -9.59 -4.12
N SER A 207 -13.49 -8.96 -4.96
CA SER A 207 -13.62 -9.04 -6.41
C SER A 207 -12.30 -8.86 -7.13
N SER A 208 -12.09 -9.69 -8.16
CA SER A 208 -11.04 -9.54 -9.17
C SER A 208 -11.66 -9.80 -10.54
N GLN A 209 -11.81 -8.76 -11.37
CA GLN A 209 -12.46 -8.83 -12.67
C GLN A 209 -11.88 -7.81 -13.64
N GLY A 210 -11.73 -8.19 -14.92
CA GLY A 210 -11.27 -7.27 -15.97
C GLY A 210 -9.88 -6.69 -15.75
N GLY A 211 -8.98 -7.44 -15.09
CA GLY A 211 -7.62 -7.00 -14.76
C GLY A 211 -7.55 -6.00 -13.61
N ARG A 212 -8.64 -5.82 -12.86
CA ARG A 212 -8.69 -5.02 -11.63
C ARG A 212 -9.07 -5.90 -10.45
N SER A 213 -8.64 -5.48 -9.28
CA SER A 213 -9.00 -6.14 -8.01
C SER A 213 -9.36 -5.08 -6.97
N MET A 214 -10.45 -5.30 -6.27
CA MET A 214 -10.87 -4.51 -5.14
C MET A 214 -10.25 -5.11 -3.87
N ALA A 215 -9.74 -4.27 -2.98
CA ALA A 215 -9.30 -4.64 -1.64
C ALA A 215 -9.94 -3.73 -0.59
N ARG A 216 -10.23 -4.29 0.58
CA ARG A 216 -10.74 -3.56 1.75
C ARG A 216 -9.94 -3.92 2.99
N ALA A 217 -9.92 -3.02 3.95
CA ALA A 217 -9.31 -3.28 5.26
C ALA A 217 -10.04 -2.55 6.39
N GLU A 218 -10.15 -3.20 7.52
CA GLU A 218 -10.32 -2.59 8.83
C GLU A 218 -8.97 -2.60 9.55
N VAL A 219 -8.62 -1.46 10.15
CA VAL A 219 -7.38 -1.30 10.92
C VAL A 219 -7.72 -1.07 12.38
N PHE A 220 -7.15 -1.91 13.23
CA PHE A 220 -7.34 -1.86 14.68
C PHE A 220 -6.04 -1.50 15.37
N ASP A 221 -6.11 -0.76 16.46
CA ASP A 221 -4.95 -0.54 17.33
C ASP A 221 -4.65 -1.77 18.20
N SER A 222 -3.59 -1.72 18.98
CA SER A 222 -3.15 -2.81 19.88
C SER A 222 -4.16 -3.13 20.99
N SER A 223 -5.10 -2.23 21.28
CA SER A 223 -6.20 -2.45 22.22
C SER A 223 -7.47 -3.03 21.58
N GLY A 224 -7.45 -3.29 20.26
CA GLY A 224 -8.58 -3.81 19.49
C GLY A 224 -9.61 -2.76 19.07
N ARG A 225 -9.30 -1.46 19.16
CA ARG A 225 -10.20 -0.40 18.70
C ARG A 225 -10.04 -0.18 17.21
N LEU A 226 -11.15 -0.10 16.48
CA LEU A 226 -11.14 0.26 15.05
C LEU A 226 -10.67 1.73 14.89
N VAL A 227 -9.55 1.93 14.22
CA VAL A 227 -8.96 3.27 13.99
C VAL A 227 -9.14 3.75 12.56
N SER A 228 -9.24 2.85 11.59
CA SER A 228 -9.40 3.23 10.18
C SER A 228 -10.11 2.15 9.36
N THR A 229 -10.83 2.58 8.33
CA THR A 229 -11.36 1.71 7.26
C THR A 229 -10.82 2.16 5.91
N ILE A 230 -10.51 1.20 5.04
CA ILE A 230 -9.82 1.45 3.77
C ILE A 230 -10.51 0.66 2.65
N ALA A 231 -10.57 1.27 1.47
CA ALA A 231 -10.98 0.65 0.23
C ALA A 231 -10.03 1.07 -0.90
N GLN A 232 -9.57 0.12 -1.71
CA GLN A 232 -8.60 0.39 -2.77
C GLN A 232 -8.86 -0.51 -3.98
N GLU A 233 -8.92 0.07 -5.17
CA GLU A 233 -8.87 -0.71 -6.41
C GLU A 233 -7.45 -0.67 -6.97
N GLY A 234 -6.97 -1.81 -7.44
CA GLY A 234 -5.69 -1.93 -8.12
C GLY A 234 -5.77 -2.73 -9.40
N MET A 235 -4.92 -2.41 -10.35
CA MET A 235 -4.68 -3.24 -11.51
C MET A 235 -3.83 -4.43 -11.10
N VAL A 236 -4.29 -5.64 -11.42
CA VAL A 236 -3.54 -6.90 -11.26
C VAL A 236 -3.63 -7.66 -12.58
N ARG A 237 -2.55 -7.66 -13.35
CA ARG A 237 -2.49 -8.29 -14.67
C ARG A 237 -1.37 -9.31 -14.72
N MET A 238 -1.69 -10.49 -15.22
CA MET A 238 -0.71 -11.49 -15.64
C MET A 238 -0.56 -11.46 -17.16
N PRO A 239 0.63 -11.78 -17.72
CA PRO A 239 0.76 -11.94 -19.15
C PRO A 239 -0.26 -12.98 -19.61
N THR A 240 -1.03 -12.64 -20.62
CA THR A 240 -1.92 -13.60 -21.30
C THR A 240 -1.04 -14.72 -21.83
N ARG A 241 -1.20 -15.94 -21.31
CA ARG A 241 -0.71 -17.12 -21.99
C ARG A 241 -1.50 -17.16 -23.32
N THR A 242 -0.88 -16.70 -24.39
CA THR A 242 -1.39 -17.02 -25.72
C THR A 242 -1.50 -18.53 -25.79
N ALA A 243 -2.72 -19.02 -25.90
CA ALA A 243 -2.98 -20.41 -26.21
C ALA A 243 -2.46 -20.67 -27.63
N HIS A 244 -1.16 -20.85 -27.74
CA HIS A 244 -0.55 -21.39 -28.96
C HIS A 244 -0.51 -22.89 -28.78
N GLY A 245 -1.17 -23.52 -29.76
CA GLY A 245 -1.32 -24.92 -29.91
C GLY A 245 -0.03 -25.73 -29.70
N SER A 246 -0.24 -26.99 -29.38
CA SER A 246 0.76 -28.05 -29.32
C SER A 246 1.81 -27.97 -30.46
N GLY A 247 2.88 -27.25 -30.21
CA GLY A 247 3.99 -27.09 -31.14
C GLY A 247 5.30 -27.21 -30.36
N ARG A 248 6.04 -28.30 -30.68
CA ARG A 248 7.36 -28.63 -30.21
C ARG A 248 8.25 -27.43 -29.93
N TRP A 249 8.85 -27.39 -28.76
CA TRP A 249 10.00 -26.54 -28.44
C TRP A 249 11.19 -26.96 -29.33
N GLY A 250 11.38 -26.22 -30.42
CA GLY A 250 12.59 -26.25 -31.22
C GLY A 250 13.48 -25.09 -30.80
N ILE A 251 14.51 -25.39 -30.00
CA ILE A 251 15.63 -24.47 -29.79
C ILE A 251 16.35 -24.36 -31.14
N ARG A 252 16.20 -23.24 -31.84
CA ARG A 252 17.14 -22.84 -32.90
C ARG A 252 18.30 -22.11 -32.23
N MET A 253 19.40 -22.77 -32.09
CA MET A 253 20.70 -22.15 -31.87
C MET A 253 21.07 -21.48 -33.18
N GLY A 254 20.96 -20.15 -33.24
CA GLY A 254 21.59 -19.36 -34.28
C GLY A 254 23.02 -19.05 -33.84
N GLU A 255 24.00 -19.60 -34.51
CA GLU A 255 25.38 -19.14 -34.45
C GLU A 255 25.44 -17.71 -34.99
N GLY A 256 25.87 -16.80 -34.15
CA GLY A 256 26.15 -15.41 -34.47
C GLY A 256 27.09 -14.88 -33.41
N ASP A 257 28.36 -14.88 -33.79
CA ASP A 257 29.52 -14.36 -33.07
C ASP A 257 29.36 -12.86 -32.88
N ASP A 258 29.11 -12.37 -31.65
CA ASP A 258 29.58 -11.08 -31.19
C ASP A 258 29.48 -11.01 -29.65
N GLY A 259 30.63 -10.80 -29.04
CA GLY A 259 30.87 -10.73 -27.59
C GLY A 259 30.32 -9.47 -26.92
N SER A 260 28.99 -9.26 -26.93
CA SER A 260 28.33 -8.24 -26.13
C SER A 260 27.60 -8.90 -24.95
N ALA A 261 28.13 -8.64 -23.77
CA ALA A 261 27.53 -9.06 -22.50
C ALA A 261 26.03 -8.67 -22.45
N LEU A 262 25.17 -9.69 -22.26
CA LEU A 262 23.76 -9.54 -21.93
C LEU A 262 23.66 -8.64 -20.70
N ARG A 263 23.43 -7.36 -20.90
CA ARG A 263 22.96 -6.44 -19.86
C ARG A 263 21.50 -6.81 -19.60
N LEU A 264 21.28 -7.70 -18.64
CA LEU A 264 19.98 -7.83 -18.01
C LEU A 264 19.62 -6.46 -17.45
N LYS A 265 18.63 -5.78 -18.04
CA LYS A 265 18.00 -4.62 -17.40
C LYS A 265 17.53 -5.11 -16.02
N PRO A 266 17.94 -4.45 -14.94
CA PRO A 266 17.36 -4.77 -13.64
C PRO A 266 15.83 -4.57 -13.76
N PRO A 267 15.01 -5.42 -13.14
CA PRO A 267 13.59 -5.17 -13.03
C PRO A 267 13.44 -3.77 -12.44
N PRO A 268 12.43 -2.99 -12.86
CA PRO A 268 12.19 -1.68 -12.27
C PRO A 268 12.14 -1.85 -10.76
N PRO A 269 12.73 -0.94 -9.97
CA PRO A 269 12.52 -0.95 -8.53
C PRO A 269 11.02 -0.99 -8.32
N PHE A 270 10.55 -1.76 -7.35
CA PHE A 270 9.14 -1.77 -6.97
C PHE A 270 8.66 -0.34 -6.97
N SER A 271 7.89 0.03 -7.97
CA SER A 271 7.28 1.35 -8.02
C SER A 271 6.12 1.31 -7.02
N PHE A 272 6.44 1.61 -5.76
CA PHE A 272 5.46 1.94 -4.74
C PHE A 272 4.82 3.32 -4.97
N LEU A 273 4.84 3.79 -6.20
CA LEU A 273 4.07 4.88 -6.73
C LEU A 273 3.78 4.48 -8.16
N GLY A 274 2.69 3.76 -8.33
CA GLY A 274 2.14 3.36 -9.62
C GLY A 274 1.81 4.57 -10.48
#